data_1f05945a4769a32539c0a2f56d894086
#
_entry.id   1f05945a4769a32539c0a2f56d894086
#
_cell.length_a   1.000
_cell.length_b   1.000
_cell.length_c   1.000
_cell.angle_alpha   90.00
_cell.angle_beta   90.00
_cell.angle_gamma   90.00
#
_symmetry.space_group_name_H-M   'P 1'
#
loop_
_entity.id
_entity.type
_entity.pdbx_description
1 polymer ?
#
loop_
_entity_poly.entity_id
_entity_poly.type
_entity_poly.pdbx_seq_one_letter_code
_entity_poly.pdbx_strand_id
1 'polypeptide(L)'
;MHELLTQRLNLDVDIKGVEIRPDLVLKINEIIKADNLKGLEFVESSIEAFHPEKLDVLIALHACNTATDDAIASGIKAGAELIVCAPCCHKQIRQEMERSGKVDAITRYGIFLERQAVMITDTIRALILEYFGYKTQVMEFIEMEHTPKNVLLVGRKTFKEPNKTAILQQIADLKRQYGIEAHYLERALGLIPWKRNIFSSK
;
A
#
# COMPACT_ATOMS: atom_id res chain seq x y z
N MET A 1 -5.39 9.19 -15.83
CA MET A 1 -5.53 7.74 -16.16
C MET A 1 -6.72 7.50 -17.08
N HIS A 2 -7.94 7.91 -16.73
CA HIS A 2 -9.14 7.73 -17.56
C HIS A 2 -8.92 8.19 -19.00
N GLU A 3 -8.49 9.44 -19.23
CA GLU A 3 -8.16 9.98 -20.56
C GLU A 3 -7.13 9.12 -21.33
N LEU A 4 -6.06 8.69 -20.66
CA LEU A 4 -5.05 7.83 -21.28
C LEU A 4 -5.66 6.50 -21.77
N LEU A 5 -6.45 5.85 -20.93
CA LEU A 5 -7.01 4.54 -21.24
C LEU A 5 -8.11 4.63 -22.31
N THR A 6 -9.02 5.61 -22.20
CA THR A 6 -10.18 5.74 -23.11
C THR A 6 -9.83 6.45 -24.41
N GLN A 7 -9.13 7.59 -24.35
CA GLN A 7 -8.92 8.43 -25.53
C GLN A 7 -7.65 8.04 -26.30
N ARG A 8 -6.54 7.69 -25.61
CA ARG A 8 -5.27 7.36 -26.28
C ARG A 8 -5.16 5.88 -26.60
N LEU A 9 -5.61 5.00 -25.72
CA LEU A 9 -5.51 3.56 -25.88
C LEU A 9 -6.81 2.92 -26.40
N ASN A 10 -7.90 3.70 -26.48
CA ASN A 10 -9.24 3.27 -26.94
C ASN A 10 -9.73 1.99 -26.21
N LEU A 11 -9.52 1.95 -24.90
CA LEU A 11 -9.98 0.85 -24.05
C LEU A 11 -11.34 1.20 -23.42
N ASP A 12 -12.20 0.20 -23.33
CA ASP A 12 -13.38 0.26 -22.47
C ASP A 12 -12.96 -0.02 -21.03
N VAL A 13 -13.32 0.89 -20.10
CA VAL A 13 -12.82 0.85 -18.72
C VAL A 13 -13.95 1.05 -17.73
N ASP A 14 -13.85 0.38 -16.58
CA ASP A 14 -14.64 0.64 -15.37
C ASP A 14 -13.69 1.07 -14.26
N ILE A 15 -13.65 2.37 -13.97
CA ILE A 15 -12.75 2.98 -12.99
C ILE A 15 -13.56 3.45 -11.79
N LYS A 16 -13.22 2.91 -10.62
CA LYS A 16 -13.83 3.32 -9.34
C LYS A 16 -12.83 4.07 -8.48
N GLY A 17 -13.12 5.34 -8.20
CA GLY A 17 -12.43 6.10 -7.19
C GLY A 17 -13.07 5.86 -5.82
N VAL A 18 -12.27 5.62 -4.79
CA VAL A 18 -12.74 5.42 -3.42
C VAL A 18 -12.33 6.62 -2.58
N GLU A 19 -13.30 7.30 -1.99
CA GLU A 19 -13.11 8.47 -1.14
C GLU A 19 -14.08 8.40 0.05
N ILE A 20 -13.59 8.72 1.25
CA ILE A 20 -14.38 8.65 2.49
C ILE A 20 -15.26 9.90 2.71
N ARG A 21 -14.92 11.02 2.06
CA ARG A 21 -15.61 12.30 2.22
C ARG A 21 -16.78 12.41 1.25
N PRO A 22 -18.05 12.38 1.74
CA PRO A 22 -19.22 12.37 0.89
C PRO A 22 -19.36 13.62 0.03
N ASP A 23 -18.99 14.80 0.54
CA ASP A 23 -19.01 16.07 -0.19
C ASP A 23 -18.08 16.04 -1.41
N LEU A 24 -16.92 15.42 -1.30
CA LEU A 24 -15.99 15.26 -2.41
C LEU A 24 -16.51 14.25 -3.44
N VAL A 25 -17.07 13.13 -2.98
CA VAL A 25 -17.67 12.11 -3.86
C VAL A 25 -18.76 12.75 -4.72
N LEU A 26 -19.67 13.50 -4.09
CA LEU A 26 -20.74 14.20 -4.82
C LEU A 26 -20.18 15.17 -5.85
N LYS A 27 -19.27 16.06 -5.44
CA LYS A 27 -18.67 17.07 -6.32
C LYS A 27 -17.92 16.45 -7.50
N ILE A 28 -17.13 15.39 -7.25
CA ILE A 28 -16.39 14.73 -8.33
C ILE A 28 -17.34 14.04 -9.29
N ASN A 29 -18.38 13.37 -8.81
CA ASN A 29 -19.36 12.71 -9.69
C ASN A 29 -20.20 13.71 -10.49
N GLU A 30 -20.46 14.92 -9.98
CA GLU A 30 -21.05 16.01 -10.77
C GLU A 30 -20.15 16.43 -11.94
N ILE A 31 -18.84 16.56 -11.71
CA ILE A 31 -17.86 16.88 -12.77
C ILE A 31 -17.80 15.73 -13.80
N ILE A 32 -17.70 14.48 -13.34
CA ILE A 32 -17.68 13.30 -14.21
C ILE A 32 -18.90 13.28 -15.13
N LYS A 33 -20.08 13.61 -14.59
CA LYS A 33 -21.33 13.67 -15.35
C LYS A 33 -21.35 14.85 -16.33
N ALA A 34 -20.89 16.03 -15.90
CA ALA A 34 -20.84 17.23 -16.74
C ALA A 34 -19.90 17.05 -17.94
N ASP A 35 -18.75 16.40 -17.73
CA ASP A 35 -17.74 16.13 -18.77
C ASP A 35 -18.00 14.82 -19.52
N ASN A 36 -19.11 14.10 -19.22
CA ASN A 36 -19.49 12.83 -19.85
C ASN A 36 -18.36 11.78 -19.85
N LEU A 37 -17.66 11.64 -18.71
CA LEU A 37 -16.56 10.68 -18.52
C LEU A 37 -17.11 9.28 -18.25
N LYS A 38 -17.43 8.55 -19.31
CA LYS A 38 -18.01 7.21 -19.22
C LYS A 38 -17.02 6.21 -18.60
N GLY A 39 -17.52 5.28 -17.77
CA GLY A 39 -16.69 4.26 -17.11
C GLY A 39 -15.82 4.82 -15.98
N LEU A 40 -16.17 5.98 -15.41
CA LEU A 40 -15.53 6.57 -14.24
C LEU A 40 -16.61 6.93 -13.22
N GLU A 41 -16.47 6.49 -11.99
CA GLU A 41 -17.31 6.89 -10.86
C GLU A 41 -16.51 6.98 -9.57
N PHE A 42 -16.99 7.75 -8.60
CA PHE A 42 -16.47 7.76 -7.24
C PHE A 42 -17.52 7.21 -6.28
N VAL A 43 -17.07 6.35 -5.38
CA VAL A 43 -17.90 5.73 -4.33
C VAL A 43 -17.46 6.21 -2.95
N GLU A 44 -18.45 6.49 -2.09
CA GLU A 44 -18.20 6.81 -0.68
C GLU A 44 -17.89 5.51 0.06
N SER A 45 -16.62 5.32 0.41
CA SER A 45 -16.18 4.18 1.20
C SER A 45 -14.81 4.45 1.82
N SER A 46 -14.50 3.77 2.92
CA SER A 46 -13.11 3.62 3.33
C SER A 46 -12.43 2.55 2.47
N ILE A 47 -11.10 2.63 2.34
CA ILE A 47 -10.33 1.61 1.62
C ILE A 47 -10.50 0.23 2.29
N GLU A 48 -10.54 0.20 3.63
CA GLU A 48 -10.77 -1.02 4.41
C GLU A 48 -12.13 -1.69 4.10
N ALA A 49 -13.18 -0.89 3.91
CA ALA A 49 -14.53 -1.38 3.66
C ALA A 49 -14.82 -1.67 2.18
N PHE A 50 -13.96 -1.22 1.27
CA PHE A 50 -14.13 -1.43 -0.17
C PHE A 50 -13.55 -2.79 -0.58
N HIS A 51 -14.43 -3.73 -0.90
CA HIS A 51 -14.09 -5.11 -1.26
C HIS A 51 -14.55 -5.44 -2.68
N PRO A 52 -13.78 -5.05 -3.71
CA PRO A 52 -14.10 -5.43 -5.09
C PRO A 52 -13.90 -6.94 -5.30
N GLU A 53 -14.79 -7.57 -6.05
CA GLU A 53 -14.68 -9.00 -6.37
C GLU A 53 -13.49 -9.29 -7.29
N LYS A 54 -13.23 -8.39 -8.23
CA LYS A 54 -12.13 -8.49 -9.20
C LYS A 54 -11.57 -7.10 -9.48
N LEU A 55 -10.26 -7.04 -9.63
CA LEU A 55 -9.53 -5.87 -10.11
C LEU A 55 -8.48 -6.30 -11.13
N ASP A 56 -8.35 -5.54 -12.22
CA ASP A 56 -7.20 -5.67 -13.11
C ASP A 56 -6.05 -4.78 -12.61
N VAL A 57 -6.37 -3.55 -12.19
CA VAL A 57 -5.38 -2.59 -11.71
C VAL A 57 -5.85 -1.93 -10.41
N LEU A 58 -4.97 -1.88 -9.42
CA LEU A 58 -5.14 -1.09 -8.21
C LEU A 58 -4.11 0.04 -8.18
N ILE A 59 -4.56 1.26 -7.92
CA ILE A 59 -3.68 2.42 -7.73
C ILE A 59 -4.04 3.11 -6.42
N ALA A 60 -3.07 3.24 -5.52
CA ALA A 60 -3.21 3.94 -4.24
C ALA A 60 -2.09 4.98 -4.09
N LEU A 61 -2.43 6.25 -4.32
CA LEU A 61 -1.51 7.36 -4.19
C LEU A 61 -1.82 8.12 -2.90
N HIS A 62 -0.80 8.35 -2.07
CA HIS A 62 -0.89 9.11 -0.82
C HIS A 62 -1.93 8.57 0.19
N ALA A 63 -2.21 7.27 0.15
CA ALA A 63 -2.99 6.61 1.19
C ALA A 63 -2.15 6.54 2.47
N CYS A 64 -2.56 7.31 3.49
CA CYS A 64 -1.77 7.47 4.70
C CYS A 64 -1.90 6.27 5.64
N ASN A 65 -0.81 5.97 6.38
CA ASN A 65 -0.75 4.95 7.42
C ASN A 65 -1.13 3.55 6.90
N THR A 66 -2.06 2.86 7.57
CA THR A 66 -2.54 1.51 7.20
C THR A 66 -3.36 1.48 5.92
N ALA A 67 -3.88 2.61 5.44
CA ALA A 67 -4.68 2.66 4.22
C ALA A 67 -3.92 2.19 2.95
N THR A 68 -2.59 2.40 2.89
CA THR A 68 -1.77 1.79 1.82
C THR A 68 -1.76 0.26 1.93
N ASP A 69 -1.68 -0.25 3.14
CA ASP A 69 -1.65 -1.70 3.40
C ASP A 69 -3.02 -2.34 3.12
N ASP A 70 -4.12 -1.63 3.47
CA ASP A 70 -5.48 -2.05 3.14
C ASP A 70 -5.69 -2.09 1.62
N ALA A 71 -5.18 -1.09 0.90
CA ALA A 71 -5.23 -1.06 -0.57
C ALA A 71 -4.45 -2.24 -1.18
N ILE A 72 -3.21 -2.49 -0.73
CA ILE A 72 -2.42 -3.64 -1.20
C ILE A 72 -3.15 -4.95 -0.90
N ALA A 73 -3.70 -5.11 0.33
CA ALA A 73 -4.44 -6.29 0.71
C ALA A 73 -5.70 -6.50 -0.14
N SER A 74 -6.44 -5.42 -0.43
CA SER A 74 -7.61 -5.45 -1.33
C SER A 74 -7.21 -5.88 -2.75
N GLY A 75 -6.15 -5.28 -3.32
CA GLY A 75 -5.65 -5.64 -4.64
C GLY A 75 -5.21 -7.10 -4.75
N ILE A 76 -4.51 -7.61 -3.73
CA ILE A 76 -4.10 -9.02 -3.67
C ILE A 76 -5.34 -9.94 -3.61
N LYS A 77 -6.31 -9.65 -2.73
CA LYS A 77 -7.52 -10.44 -2.55
C LYS A 77 -8.41 -10.45 -3.80
N ALA A 78 -8.51 -9.32 -4.49
CA ALA A 78 -9.27 -9.16 -5.73
C ALA A 78 -8.51 -9.67 -6.98
N GLY A 79 -7.28 -10.18 -6.81
CA GLY A 79 -6.49 -10.78 -7.88
C GLY A 79 -5.90 -9.79 -8.89
N ALA A 80 -5.70 -8.52 -8.49
CA ALA A 80 -5.18 -7.49 -9.37
C ALA A 80 -3.92 -7.92 -10.13
N GLU A 81 -3.86 -7.65 -11.43
CA GLU A 81 -2.67 -7.93 -12.24
C GLU A 81 -1.56 -6.92 -12.00
N LEU A 82 -1.95 -5.67 -11.69
CA LEU A 82 -1.05 -4.57 -11.40
C LEU A 82 -1.48 -3.86 -10.12
N ILE A 83 -0.56 -3.69 -9.19
CA ILE A 83 -0.72 -2.91 -7.95
C ILE A 83 0.33 -1.81 -7.95
N VAL A 84 -0.11 -0.55 -7.84
CA VAL A 84 0.76 0.64 -7.81
C VAL A 84 0.44 1.46 -6.58
N CYS A 85 1.42 1.66 -5.71
CA CYS A 85 1.25 2.44 -4.49
C CYS A 85 2.36 3.48 -4.35
N ALA A 86 1.99 4.70 -3.91
CA ALA A 86 2.93 5.72 -3.45
C ALA A 86 2.75 5.93 -1.94
N PRO A 87 3.43 5.12 -1.11
CA PRO A 87 3.30 5.19 0.34
C PRO A 87 3.95 6.47 0.88
N CYS A 88 3.29 7.12 1.84
CA CYS A 88 3.80 8.35 2.44
C CYS A 88 4.04 8.26 3.94
N CYS A 89 3.48 7.27 4.63
CA CYS A 89 3.52 7.14 6.09
C CYS A 89 3.98 5.76 6.53
N HIS A 90 4.88 5.74 7.54
CA HIS A 90 5.54 4.53 8.04
C HIS A 90 5.51 4.50 9.58
N LYS A 91 4.48 5.12 10.14
CA LYS A 91 4.37 5.43 11.58
C LYS A 91 4.41 4.17 12.44
N GLN A 92 3.76 3.09 12.02
CA GLN A 92 3.72 1.85 12.79
C GLN A 92 5.12 1.28 13.02
N ILE A 93 5.86 1.05 11.95
CA ILE A 93 7.20 0.43 12.02
C ILE A 93 8.18 1.33 12.78
N ARG A 94 8.13 2.64 12.54
CA ARG A 94 8.94 3.60 13.30
C ARG A 94 8.70 3.47 14.81
N GLN A 95 7.43 3.44 15.24
CA GLN A 95 7.08 3.28 16.65
C GLN A 95 7.54 1.96 17.25
N GLU A 96 7.46 0.86 16.50
CA GLU A 96 7.94 -0.44 16.94
C GLU A 96 9.47 -0.45 17.10
N MET A 97 10.20 0.14 16.14
CA MET A 97 11.66 0.29 16.23
C MET A 97 12.06 1.13 17.46
N GLU A 98 11.39 2.26 17.72
CA GLU A 98 11.62 3.10 18.91
C GLU A 98 11.38 2.30 20.21
N ARG A 99 10.27 1.58 20.30
CA ARG A 99 9.91 0.77 21.50
C ARG A 99 10.83 -0.40 21.74
N SER A 100 11.41 -0.95 20.69
CA SER A 100 12.31 -2.12 20.79
C SER A 100 13.59 -1.82 21.56
N GLY A 101 13.98 -0.55 21.67
CA GLY A 101 15.24 -0.13 22.26
C GLY A 101 16.49 -0.56 21.49
N LYS A 102 16.31 -1.14 20.30
CA LYS A 102 17.44 -1.53 19.42
C LYS A 102 17.96 -0.31 18.67
N VAL A 103 18.56 0.60 19.41
CA VAL A 103 19.15 1.82 18.85
C VAL A 103 20.62 1.52 18.51
N ASP A 104 20.97 1.68 17.24
CA ASP A 104 22.34 1.64 16.75
C ASP A 104 22.91 3.06 16.51
N ALA A 105 24.14 3.13 15.99
CA ALA A 105 24.79 4.40 15.70
C ALA A 105 24.04 5.26 14.68
N ILE A 106 23.21 4.67 13.83
CA ILE A 106 22.42 5.35 12.81
C ILE A 106 21.06 5.78 13.40
N THR A 107 20.33 4.85 13.98
CA THR A 107 18.95 5.06 14.44
C THR A 107 18.83 5.95 15.67
N ARG A 108 19.93 6.23 16.37
CA ARG A 108 19.96 7.24 17.44
C ARG A 108 19.57 8.65 16.95
N TYR A 109 19.70 8.93 15.66
CA TYR A 109 19.26 10.19 15.05
C TYR A 109 17.85 10.03 14.47
N GLY A 110 16.90 10.78 14.98
CA GLY A 110 15.49 10.65 14.63
C GLY A 110 15.20 10.73 13.12
N ILE A 111 15.96 11.55 12.38
CA ILE A 111 15.81 11.64 10.91
C ILE A 111 16.27 10.36 10.20
N PHE A 112 17.30 9.70 10.70
CA PHE A 112 17.79 8.45 10.13
C PHE A 112 16.89 7.27 10.52
N LEU A 113 16.37 7.27 11.75
CA LEU A 113 15.37 6.32 12.19
C LEU A 113 14.10 6.40 11.29
N GLU A 114 13.61 7.61 10.99
CA GLU A 114 12.48 7.81 10.07
C GLU A 114 12.77 7.23 8.69
N ARG A 115 13.91 7.58 8.09
CA ARG A 115 14.32 7.07 6.77
C ARG A 115 14.43 5.55 6.76
N GLN A 116 15.00 4.96 7.81
CA GLN A 116 15.14 3.53 7.93
C GLN A 116 13.79 2.83 8.09
N ALA A 117 12.88 3.40 8.88
CA ALA A 117 11.51 2.89 9.01
C ALA A 117 10.76 2.90 7.67
N VAL A 118 10.94 3.95 6.85
CA VAL A 118 10.42 4.02 5.47
C VAL A 118 10.93 2.84 4.65
N MET A 119 12.26 2.68 4.56
CA MET A 119 12.88 1.63 3.76
C MET A 119 12.43 0.22 4.20
N ILE A 120 12.38 -0.03 5.50
CA ILE A 120 11.97 -1.33 6.05
C ILE A 120 10.50 -1.60 5.76
N THR A 121 9.61 -0.62 5.97
CA THR A 121 8.18 -0.77 5.71
C THR A 121 7.93 -1.14 4.25
N ASP A 122 8.53 -0.41 3.32
CA ASP A 122 8.30 -0.64 1.90
C ASP A 122 8.99 -1.92 1.40
N THR A 123 10.11 -2.31 2.01
CA THR A 123 10.74 -3.62 1.76
C THR A 123 9.81 -4.77 2.20
N ILE A 124 9.19 -4.67 3.38
CA ILE A 124 8.25 -5.70 3.85
C ILE A 124 7.02 -5.76 2.93
N ARG A 125 6.47 -4.62 2.49
CA ARG A 125 5.38 -4.57 1.51
C ARG A 125 5.76 -5.25 0.19
N ALA A 126 6.96 -4.97 -0.33
CA ALA A 126 7.47 -5.60 -1.54
C ALA A 126 7.61 -7.12 -1.38
N LEU A 127 8.20 -7.59 -0.29
CA LEU A 127 8.33 -9.02 0.00
C LEU A 127 6.98 -9.72 0.16
N ILE A 128 5.98 -9.05 0.77
CA ILE A 128 4.63 -9.60 0.87
C ILE A 128 3.98 -9.71 -0.50
N LEU A 129 4.11 -8.71 -1.37
CA LEU A 129 3.65 -8.81 -2.76
C LEU A 129 4.33 -9.99 -3.49
N GLU A 130 5.64 -10.17 -3.32
CA GLU A 130 6.36 -11.31 -3.90
C GLU A 130 5.84 -12.66 -3.38
N TYR A 131 5.52 -12.74 -2.08
CA TYR A 131 4.91 -13.93 -1.48
C TYR A 131 3.59 -14.32 -2.15
N PHE A 132 2.81 -13.32 -2.60
CA PHE A 132 1.55 -13.54 -3.34
C PHE A 132 1.72 -13.63 -4.87
N GLY A 133 2.96 -13.78 -5.35
CA GLY A 133 3.25 -14.05 -6.77
C GLY A 133 3.36 -12.80 -7.63
N TYR A 134 3.70 -11.66 -7.07
CA TYR A 134 3.99 -10.44 -7.82
C TYR A 134 5.50 -10.30 -8.04
N LYS A 135 5.90 -9.80 -9.21
CA LYS A 135 7.24 -9.23 -9.41
C LYS A 135 7.19 -7.78 -8.97
N THR A 136 8.03 -7.41 -8.01
CA THR A 136 8.05 -6.08 -7.42
C THR A 136 9.13 -5.18 -8.01
N GLN A 137 8.85 -3.88 -8.01
CA GLN A 137 9.81 -2.82 -8.27
C GLN A 137 9.55 -1.70 -7.27
N VAL A 138 10.63 -1.18 -6.69
CA VAL A 138 10.63 0.02 -5.86
C VAL A 138 11.46 1.06 -6.59
N MET A 139 10.86 2.21 -6.91
CA MET A 139 11.50 3.26 -7.68
C MET A 139 11.12 4.63 -7.15
N GLU A 140 11.92 5.64 -7.46
CA GLU A 140 11.54 7.02 -7.22
C GLU A 140 10.78 7.59 -8.41
N PHE A 141 9.79 8.45 -8.15
CA PHE A 141 9.19 9.28 -9.19
C PHE A 141 10.23 10.29 -9.67
N ILE A 142 10.26 10.56 -10.97
CA ILE A 142 11.03 11.68 -11.49
C ILE A 142 10.40 12.96 -10.96
N GLU A 143 11.15 13.68 -10.16
CA GLU A 143 10.95 14.99 -9.54
C GLU A 143 9.61 15.69 -9.75
N MET A 144 8.83 15.75 -8.67
CA MET A 144 8.17 17.01 -8.33
C MET A 144 9.00 17.65 -7.21
N GLU A 145 9.60 18.77 -7.46
CA GLU A 145 10.69 19.45 -6.69
C GLU A 145 10.44 19.68 -5.19
N HIS A 146 9.36 19.20 -4.60
CA HIS A 146 8.93 19.61 -3.26
C HIS A 146 8.52 18.49 -2.31
N THR A 147 8.67 17.21 -2.64
CA THR A 147 8.31 16.13 -1.71
C THR A 147 9.44 15.13 -1.51
N PRO A 148 9.92 14.97 -0.25
CA PRO A 148 10.94 13.97 0.07
C PRO A 148 10.39 12.53 0.08
N LYS A 149 9.09 12.33 -0.19
CA LYS A 149 8.40 11.04 -0.18
C LYS A 149 7.89 10.73 -1.59
N ASN A 150 8.81 10.29 -2.44
CA ASN A 150 8.58 10.03 -3.87
C ASN A 150 8.81 8.57 -4.27
N VAL A 151 8.66 7.64 -3.32
CA VAL A 151 8.80 6.21 -3.59
C VAL A 151 7.51 5.66 -4.21
N LEU A 152 7.67 4.90 -5.30
CA LEU A 152 6.63 4.12 -5.94
C LEU A 152 6.92 2.64 -5.75
N LEU A 153 5.97 1.93 -5.19
CA LEU A 153 5.96 0.46 -5.11
C LEU A 153 5.03 -0.09 -6.18
N VAL A 154 5.58 -0.89 -7.07
CA VAL A 154 4.84 -1.52 -8.17
C VAL A 154 4.92 -3.03 -8.03
N GLY A 155 3.77 -3.70 -8.00
CA GLY A 155 3.65 -5.16 -8.05
C GLY A 155 2.93 -5.59 -9.31
N ARG A 156 3.58 -6.38 -10.17
CA ARG A 156 2.97 -7.00 -11.36
C ARG A 156 2.81 -8.49 -11.14
N LYS A 157 1.59 -9.01 -11.28
CA LYS A 157 1.28 -10.44 -11.15
C LYS A 157 2.12 -11.26 -12.11
N THR A 158 2.62 -12.40 -11.64
CA THR A 158 3.41 -13.33 -12.45
C THR A 158 2.84 -14.74 -12.37
N PHE A 159 3.18 -15.58 -13.35
CA PHE A 159 2.81 -17.00 -13.32
C PHE A 159 3.87 -17.87 -12.62
N LYS A 160 4.98 -17.23 -12.15
CA LYS A 160 6.05 -17.96 -11.49
C LYS A 160 5.69 -18.17 -10.01
N GLU A 161 5.71 -19.41 -9.55
CA GLU A 161 5.53 -19.73 -8.14
C GLU A 161 6.66 -19.14 -7.28
N PRO A 162 6.35 -18.36 -6.24
CA PRO A 162 7.35 -17.77 -5.37
C PRO A 162 7.91 -18.81 -4.40
N ASN A 163 9.17 -18.61 -3.99
CA ASN A 163 9.70 -19.33 -2.84
C ASN A 163 9.20 -18.72 -1.53
N LYS A 164 7.98 -19.09 -1.15
CA LYS A 164 7.26 -18.54 0.01
C LYS A 164 8.04 -18.68 1.31
N THR A 165 8.72 -19.81 1.51
CA THR A 165 9.52 -20.07 2.71
C THR A 165 10.69 -19.08 2.82
N ALA A 166 11.44 -18.89 1.74
CA ALA A 166 12.56 -17.95 1.73
C ALA A 166 12.10 -16.51 1.96
N ILE A 167 10.96 -16.10 1.37
CA ILE A 167 10.41 -14.77 1.55
C ILE A 167 9.98 -14.53 3.00
N LEU A 168 9.27 -15.48 3.61
CA LEU A 168 8.88 -15.38 5.04
C LEU A 168 10.11 -15.32 5.95
N GLN A 169 11.18 -16.05 5.62
CA GLN A 169 12.43 -15.98 6.37
C GLN A 169 13.06 -14.59 6.28
N GLN A 170 13.09 -13.98 5.09
CA GLN A 170 13.60 -12.61 4.91
C GLN A 170 12.80 -11.58 5.72
N ILE A 171 11.47 -11.67 5.71
CA ILE A 171 10.61 -10.81 6.53
C ILE A 171 10.91 -11.02 8.03
N ALA A 172 11.04 -12.28 8.49
CA ALA A 172 11.35 -12.58 9.88
C ALA A 172 12.72 -12.05 10.30
N ASP A 173 13.72 -12.13 9.44
CA ASP A 173 15.07 -11.63 9.70
C ASP A 173 15.10 -10.10 9.81
N LEU A 174 14.44 -9.39 8.90
CA LEU A 174 14.27 -7.94 9.01
C LEU A 174 13.58 -7.54 10.31
N LYS A 175 12.48 -8.19 10.65
CA LYS A 175 11.75 -7.91 11.88
C LYS A 175 12.60 -8.17 13.12
N ARG A 176 13.36 -9.28 13.15
CA ARG A 176 14.28 -9.60 14.24
C ARG A 176 15.40 -8.57 14.39
N GLN A 177 15.98 -8.14 13.26
CA GLN A 177 17.08 -7.17 13.24
C GLN A 177 16.66 -5.83 13.84
N TYR A 178 15.49 -5.33 13.49
CA TYR A 178 15.03 -4.00 13.87
C TYR A 178 14.03 -3.97 15.04
N GLY A 179 13.77 -5.12 15.68
CA GLY A 179 12.87 -5.20 16.83
C GLY A 179 11.41 -4.98 16.48
N ILE A 180 11.01 -5.33 15.25
CA ILE A 180 9.64 -5.22 14.75
C ILE A 180 8.89 -6.50 15.11
N GLU A 181 7.73 -6.37 15.74
CA GLU A 181 6.89 -7.51 16.10
C GLU A 181 6.06 -8.00 14.91
N ALA A 182 5.39 -7.07 14.23
CA ALA A 182 4.49 -7.39 13.14
C ALA A 182 4.34 -6.20 12.19
N HIS A 183 4.15 -6.47 10.92
CA HIS A 183 3.68 -5.46 9.97
C HIS A 183 2.16 -5.56 9.80
N TYR A 184 1.47 -4.42 9.68
CA TYR A 184 0.00 -4.40 9.53
C TYR A 184 -0.46 -5.27 8.35
N LEU A 185 0.21 -5.18 7.21
CA LEU A 185 -0.13 -5.94 6.01
C LEU A 185 -0.05 -7.47 6.21
N GLU A 186 0.88 -7.97 7.06
CA GLU A 186 0.93 -9.40 7.41
C GLU A 186 -0.39 -9.84 8.07
N ARG A 187 -0.95 -8.99 8.95
CA ARG A 187 -2.22 -9.27 9.64
C ARG A 187 -3.41 -9.15 8.69
N ALA A 188 -3.46 -8.11 7.87
CA ALA A 188 -4.53 -7.87 6.90
C ALA A 188 -4.68 -9.00 5.88
N LEU A 189 -3.58 -9.72 5.60
CA LEU A 189 -3.52 -10.87 4.70
C LEU A 189 -3.53 -12.24 5.41
N GLY A 190 -3.65 -12.26 6.74
CA GLY A 190 -3.72 -13.49 7.52
C GLY A 190 -2.41 -14.29 7.59
N LEU A 191 -1.25 -13.67 7.29
CA LEU A 191 0.06 -14.31 7.41
C LEU A 191 0.47 -14.51 8.88
N ILE A 192 -0.03 -13.64 9.74
CA ILE A 192 0.12 -13.76 11.21
C ILE A 192 -1.22 -13.44 11.90
N PRO A 193 -1.48 -14.03 13.08
CA PRO A 193 -2.74 -13.78 13.77
C PRO A 193 -2.85 -12.35 14.29
N TRP A 194 -4.08 -11.82 14.33
CA TRP A 194 -4.38 -10.60 15.05
C TRP A 194 -4.19 -10.86 16.55
N LYS A 195 -3.20 -10.20 17.17
CA LYS A 195 -3.16 -10.18 18.63
C LYS A 195 -4.36 -9.36 19.11
N ARG A 196 -5.28 -9.95 19.89
CA ARG A 196 -6.27 -9.17 20.64
C ARG A 196 -5.49 -8.18 21.50
N ASN A 197 -5.67 -6.88 21.26
CA ASN A 197 -5.17 -5.86 22.16
C ASN A 197 -5.83 -6.09 23.52
N ILE A 198 -5.04 -6.55 24.52
CA ILE A 198 -5.44 -6.66 25.92
C ILE A 198 -5.57 -5.26 26.55
N PHE A 199 -5.48 -4.19 25.77
CA PHE A 199 -5.58 -2.80 26.19
C PHE A 199 -6.84 -2.10 25.63
N SER A 200 -8.01 -2.70 25.82
CA SER A 200 -9.28 -1.99 25.78
C SER A 200 -9.93 -2.04 27.16
N SER A 201 -9.31 -1.37 28.15
CA SER A 201 -9.95 -0.95 29.37
C SER A 201 -9.03 0.02 30.12
N LYS A 202 -9.16 1.30 29.85
CA LYS A 202 -9.29 2.36 30.86
C LYS A 202 -9.56 3.67 30.14
#